data_c755e62cd79581695144902cfe0f425b
#
_entry.id   c755e62cd79581695144902cfe0f425b
#
_cell.length_a   1.000
_cell.length_b   1.000
_cell.length_c   1.000
_cell.angle_alpha   90.00
_cell.angle_beta   90.00
_cell.angle_gamma   90.00
#
_symmetry.space_group_name_H-M   'P 1'
#
loop_
_entity.id
_entity.type
_entity.pdbx_description
1 polymer ?
#
loop_
_entity_poly.entity_id
_entity_poly.type
_entity_poly.pdbx_seq_one_letter_code
_entity_poly.pdbx_strand_id
1 'polypeptide(L)'
;HCVTRRQRQMCIRDRRYRILKKSFDGLNANYEYALENNSSLVAANLRENKVMLEQMEGLAKRLAAKEDSLMLEQNRLMSLELALQLREKRVNELESLIARKDSTANYFRNRIARALLGFENRGLTVSMKNGQVYVSLDNRLMFASGKWEIENDGVSALQKLAQVLGENKDLNILVQGHTDNDAYFGKGQVQDNWDLSVMRATSVVKILIQKGVSATQIEASGRGEHMPLVENSSSKNKAKNRRTEIIITPDLSEIANLISK
;
A
#
# COMPACT_ATOMS: atom_id res chain seq x y z
N HIS A 1 11.13 119.00 -50.70
CA HIS A 1 10.55 117.73 -51.16
C HIS A 1 9.10 117.57 -50.61
N CYS A 2 8.11 118.02 -51.43
CA CYS A 2 6.78 117.82 -51.07
C CYS A 2 6.29 116.39 -51.45
N VAL A 3 6.29 115.49 -50.51
CA VAL A 3 5.77 114.18 -50.68
C VAL A 3 4.22 114.34 -50.57
N THR A 4 3.50 114.09 -51.71
CA THR A 4 2.06 114.23 -51.75
C THR A 4 1.35 113.32 -50.72
N ARG A 5 0.22 113.80 -50.16
CA ARG A 5 -0.59 113.08 -49.16
C ARG A 5 -0.94 111.68 -49.64
N ARG A 6 -1.11 111.43 -50.91
CA ARG A 6 -1.35 110.07 -51.54
C ARG A 6 -0.15 109.14 -51.44
N GLN A 7 1.10 109.67 -51.65
CA GLN A 7 2.33 108.88 -51.55
C GLN A 7 2.60 108.44 -50.11
N ARG A 8 2.33 109.34 -49.12
CA ARG A 8 2.42 108.90 -47.68
C ARG A 8 1.40 107.81 -47.32
N GLN A 9 0.17 107.92 -47.78
CA GLN A 9 -0.83 106.90 -47.55
C GLN A 9 -0.45 105.57 -48.21
N MET A 10 0.12 105.58 -49.37
CA MET A 10 0.58 104.42 -50.10
C MET A 10 1.73 103.73 -49.40
N CYS A 11 2.75 104.53 -48.95
CA CYS A 11 3.88 103.94 -48.16
C CYS A 11 3.46 103.38 -46.83
N ILE A 12 2.45 103.93 -46.14
CA ILE A 12 1.89 103.40 -44.86
C ILE A 12 1.11 102.05 -45.13
N ARG A 13 0.37 102.10 -46.25
CA ARG A 13 -0.36 100.87 -46.66
C ARG A 13 0.60 99.70 -47.04
N ASP A 14 1.67 100.03 -47.80
CA ASP A 14 2.62 99.04 -48.19
C ASP A 14 3.48 98.49 -46.98
N ARG A 15 3.74 99.40 -46.04
CA ARG A 15 4.44 98.97 -44.78
C ARG A 15 3.53 98.09 -43.91
N ARG A 16 2.25 98.43 -43.79
CA ARG A 16 1.26 97.60 -43.09
C ARG A 16 1.06 96.28 -43.78
N TYR A 17 0.93 96.25 -45.11
CA TYR A 17 0.88 95.07 -45.89
C TYR A 17 2.11 94.10 -45.68
N ARG A 18 3.33 94.67 -45.70
CA ARG A 18 4.54 93.90 -45.46
C ARG A 18 4.61 93.32 -44.02
N ILE A 19 4.16 94.13 -43.05
CA ILE A 19 4.14 93.63 -41.64
C ILE A 19 3.06 92.50 -41.52
N LEU A 20 1.87 92.72 -42.09
CA LEU A 20 0.76 91.71 -42.06
C LEU A 20 1.15 90.44 -42.81
N LYS A 21 1.84 90.60 -43.96
CA LYS A 21 2.31 89.44 -44.71
C LYS A 21 3.36 88.67 -43.92
N LYS A 22 4.32 89.36 -43.30
CA LYS A 22 5.33 88.71 -42.45
C LYS A 22 4.71 87.99 -41.23
N SER A 23 3.71 88.62 -40.63
CA SER A 23 2.99 87.98 -39.54
C SER A 23 2.16 86.76 -40.00
N PHE A 24 1.55 86.83 -41.18
CA PHE A 24 0.83 85.68 -41.79
C PHE A 24 1.79 84.56 -42.17
N ASP A 25 2.88 84.82 -42.80
CA ASP A 25 3.97 83.89 -43.16
C ASP A 25 4.46 83.15 -41.88
N GLY A 26 4.72 83.90 -40.82
CA GLY A 26 5.15 83.40 -39.52
C GLY A 26 4.08 82.51 -38.85
N LEU A 27 2.82 82.95 -38.93
CA LEU A 27 1.72 82.13 -38.36
C LEU A 27 1.53 80.80 -39.13
N ASN A 28 1.64 80.89 -40.47
CA ASN A 28 1.52 79.73 -41.34
C ASN A 28 2.67 78.71 -41.06
N ALA A 29 3.89 79.20 -40.92
CA ALA A 29 5.03 78.38 -40.57
C ALA A 29 4.86 77.67 -39.20
N ASN A 30 4.33 78.43 -38.22
CA ASN A 30 4.03 77.84 -36.89
C ASN A 30 2.88 76.81 -36.96
N TYR A 31 1.89 77.04 -37.81
CA TYR A 31 0.81 76.12 -38.02
C TYR A 31 1.28 74.83 -38.70
N GLU A 32 2.09 74.93 -39.74
CA GLU A 32 2.71 73.75 -40.39
C GLU A 32 3.58 72.95 -39.43
N TYR A 33 4.40 73.60 -38.61
CA TYR A 33 5.23 72.97 -37.57
C TYR A 33 4.35 72.27 -36.54
N ALA A 34 3.27 72.87 -36.08
CA ALA A 34 2.32 72.26 -35.14
C ALA A 34 1.60 71.03 -35.71
N LEU A 35 1.26 71.10 -37.02
CA LEU A 35 0.63 69.98 -37.73
C LEU A 35 1.61 68.81 -37.86
N GLU A 36 2.86 69.05 -38.21
CA GLU A 36 3.88 68.03 -38.37
C GLU A 36 4.21 67.38 -37.01
N ASN A 37 4.36 68.16 -35.95
CA ASN A 37 4.53 67.63 -34.58
C ASN A 37 3.38 66.81 -34.10
N ASN A 38 2.13 67.27 -34.34
CA ASN A 38 0.91 66.50 -33.97
C ASN A 38 0.85 65.20 -34.76
N SER A 39 1.18 65.20 -36.04
CA SER A 39 1.17 63.98 -36.84
C SER A 39 2.24 62.97 -36.38
N SER A 40 3.41 63.43 -36.01
CA SER A 40 4.51 62.62 -35.49
C SER A 40 4.12 62.02 -34.12
N LEU A 41 3.51 62.80 -33.21
CA LEU A 41 3.07 62.40 -31.90
C LEU A 41 1.94 61.35 -32.00
N VAL A 42 0.98 61.56 -32.89
CA VAL A 42 -0.10 60.57 -33.17
C VAL A 42 0.49 59.27 -33.71
N ALA A 43 1.46 59.34 -34.64
CA ALA A 43 2.11 58.15 -35.17
C ALA A 43 2.94 57.40 -34.08
N ALA A 44 3.61 58.11 -33.17
CA ALA A 44 4.29 57.49 -32.03
C ALA A 44 3.31 56.79 -31.08
N ASN A 45 2.23 57.47 -30.68
CA ASN A 45 1.18 56.87 -29.83
C ASN A 45 0.49 55.64 -30.47
N LEU A 46 0.26 55.65 -31.77
CA LEU A 46 -0.26 54.49 -32.50
C LEU A 46 0.71 53.28 -32.46
N ARG A 47 2.01 53.52 -32.59
CA ARG A 47 3.01 52.46 -32.48
C ARG A 47 3.08 51.88 -31.07
N GLU A 48 3.07 52.75 -30.07
CA GLU A 48 3.09 52.34 -28.67
C GLU A 48 1.87 51.53 -28.27
N ASN A 49 0.69 52.00 -28.70
CA ASN A 49 -0.59 51.28 -28.52
C ASN A 49 -0.58 49.91 -29.20
N LYS A 50 0.01 49.81 -30.39
CA LYS A 50 0.14 48.51 -31.10
C LYS A 50 1.02 47.55 -30.32
N VAL A 51 2.18 48.00 -29.84
CA VAL A 51 3.08 47.17 -29.02
C VAL A 51 2.38 46.72 -27.74
N MET A 52 1.65 47.62 -27.08
CA MET A 52 0.90 47.31 -25.86
C MET A 52 -0.19 46.26 -26.12
N LEU A 53 -0.92 46.36 -27.24
CA LEU A 53 -1.91 45.37 -27.63
C LEU A 53 -1.28 43.97 -27.89
N GLU A 54 -0.15 43.91 -28.60
CA GLU A 54 0.58 42.68 -28.82
C GLU A 54 1.07 42.04 -27.51
N GLN A 55 1.51 42.85 -26.55
CA GLN A 55 1.90 42.40 -25.20
C GLN A 55 0.68 41.86 -24.43
N MET A 56 -0.46 42.58 -24.49
CA MET A 56 -1.70 42.13 -23.83
C MET A 56 -2.20 40.80 -24.41
N GLU A 57 -2.20 40.63 -25.72
CA GLU A 57 -2.54 39.36 -26.37
C GLU A 57 -1.59 38.21 -25.95
N GLY A 58 -0.29 38.51 -25.87
CA GLY A 58 0.71 37.54 -25.39
C GLY A 58 0.48 37.12 -23.93
N LEU A 59 0.16 38.09 -23.08
CA LEU A 59 -0.17 37.83 -21.68
C LEU A 59 -1.47 37.04 -21.53
N ALA A 60 -2.51 37.39 -22.31
CA ALA A 60 -3.79 36.65 -22.29
C ALA A 60 -3.62 35.18 -22.70
N LYS A 61 -2.83 34.92 -23.76
CA LYS A 61 -2.50 33.53 -24.17
C LYS A 61 -1.74 32.74 -23.07
N ARG A 62 -0.78 33.40 -22.39
CA ARG A 62 -0.04 32.78 -21.28
C ARG A 62 -0.94 32.50 -20.07
N LEU A 63 -1.86 33.42 -19.79
CA LEU A 63 -2.84 33.27 -18.71
C LEU A 63 -3.75 32.05 -18.98
N ALA A 64 -4.35 31.97 -20.17
CA ALA A 64 -5.19 30.86 -20.56
C ALA A 64 -4.46 29.52 -20.47
N ALA A 65 -3.22 29.43 -20.98
CA ALA A 65 -2.43 28.21 -20.87
C ALA A 65 -2.10 27.83 -19.41
N LYS A 66 -1.91 28.81 -18.54
CA LYS A 66 -1.72 28.59 -17.10
C LYS A 66 -3.00 28.10 -16.42
N GLU A 67 -4.14 28.67 -16.76
CA GLU A 67 -5.45 28.26 -16.25
C GLU A 67 -5.75 26.81 -16.65
N ASP A 68 -5.53 26.43 -17.90
CA ASP A 68 -5.68 25.04 -18.38
C ASP A 68 -4.77 24.08 -17.62
N SER A 69 -3.50 24.46 -17.41
CA SER A 69 -2.55 23.65 -16.64
C SER A 69 -2.95 23.48 -15.18
N LEU A 70 -3.45 24.54 -14.53
CA LEU A 70 -3.96 24.49 -13.16
C LEU A 70 -5.19 23.61 -13.04
N MET A 71 -6.12 23.70 -13.99
CA MET A 71 -7.31 22.85 -14.03
C MET A 71 -6.95 21.37 -14.16
N LEU A 72 -5.97 21.05 -15.00
CA LEU A 72 -5.46 19.67 -15.15
C LEU A 72 -4.85 19.14 -13.84
N GLU A 73 -4.01 19.96 -13.19
CA GLU A 73 -3.38 19.57 -11.93
C GLU A 73 -4.40 19.43 -10.79
N GLN A 74 -5.40 20.29 -10.75
CA GLN A 74 -6.50 20.21 -9.78
C GLN A 74 -7.30 18.91 -9.94
N ASN A 75 -7.62 18.51 -11.17
CA ASN A 75 -8.28 17.23 -11.44
C ASN A 75 -7.41 16.04 -11.04
N ARG A 76 -6.10 16.13 -11.27
CA ARG A 76 -5.14 15.10 -10.84
C ARG A 76 -5.07 14.98 -9.32
N LEU A 77 -5.01 16.10 -8.60
CA LEU A 77 -5.03 16.11 -7.14
C LEU A 77 -6.31 15.49 -6.59
N MET A 78 -7.47 15.84 -7.16
CA MET A 78 -8.75 15.27 -6.76
C MET A 78 -8.82 13.76 -6.96
N SER A 79 -8.28 13.24 -8.07
CA SER A 79 -8.20 11.80 -8.32
C SER A 79 -7.25 11.07 -7.35
N LEU A 80 -6.13 11.69 -7.01
CA LEU A 80 -5.17 11.17 -6.04
C LEU A 80 -5.75 11.14 -4.63
N GLU A 81 -6.46 12.19 -4.23
CA GLU A 81 -7.13 12.28 -2.92
C GLU A 81 -8.18 11.16 -2.76
N LEU A 82 -9.00 10.94 -3.80
CA LEU A 82 -9.96 9.84 -3.80
C LEU A 82 -9.28 8.47 -3.69
N ALA A 83 -8.20 8.26 -4.44
CA ALA A 83 -7.43 7.02 -4.38
C ALA A 83 -6.78 6.80 -3.00
N LEU A 84 -6.35 7.88 -2.35
CA LEU A 84 -5.75 7.85 -1.02
C LEU A 84 -6.79 7.48 0.04
N GLN A 85 -7.97 8.09 0.02
CA GLN A 85 -9.09 7.76 0.90
C GLN A 85 -9.51 6.29 0.77
N LEU A 86 -9.54 5.77 -0.46
CA LEU A 86 -9.89 4.37 -0.72
C LEU A 86 -8.83 3.41 -0.15
N ARG A 87 -7.55 3.77 -0.25
CA ARG A 87 -6.44 3.00 0.35
C ARG A 87 -6.46 3.05 1.88
N GLU A 88 -6.70 4.22 2.47
CA GLU A 88 -6.83 4.34 3.93
C GLU A 88 -7.97 3.48 4.49
N LYS A 89 -9.13 3.52 3.83
CA LYS A 89 -10.25 2.65 4.20
C LYS A 89 -9.86 1.18 4.16
N ARG A 90 -9.16 0.76 3.11
CA ARG A 90 -8.71 -0.63 2.96
C ARG A 90 -7.66 -1.04 4.01
N VAL A 91 -6.74 -0.14 4.35
CA VAL A 91 -5.77 -0.37 5.44
C VAL A 91 -6.50 -0.57 6.77
N ASN A 92 -7.43 0.31 7.13
CA ASN A 92 -8.20 0.21 8.37
C ASN A 92 -9.04 -1.08 8.44
N GLU A 93 -9.62 -1.51 7.32
CA GLU A 93 -10.32 -2.80 7.23
C GLU A 93 -9.37 -3.98 7.48
N LEU A 94 -8.19 -3.99 6.85
CA LEU A 94 -7.18 -5.03 7.03
C LEU A 94 -6.64 -5.06 8.46
N GLU A 95 -6.36 -3.90 9.07
CA GLU A 95 -5.93 -3.81 10.47
C GLU A 95 -6.97 -4.37 11.43
N SER A 96 -8.26 -4.06 11.20
CA SER A 96 -9.35 -4.59 12.01
C SER A 96 -9.48 -6.11 11.91
N LEU A 97 -9.24 -6.68 10.71
CA LEU A 97 -9.25 -8.11 10.47
C LEU A 97 -8.06 -8.82 11.14
N ILE A 98 -6.86 -8.23 11.06
CA ILE A 98 -5.66 -8.74 11.75
C ILE A 98 -5.90 -8.76 13.26
N ALA A 99 -6.42 -7.68 13.83
CA ALA A 99 -6.72 -7.59 15.26
C ALA A 99 -7.75 -8.65 15.70
N ARG A 100 -8.80 -8.88 14.91
CA ARG A 100 -9.77 -9.96 15.16
C ARG A 100 -9.10 -11.34 15.11
N LYS A 101 -8.27 -11.59 14.11
CA LYS A 101 -7.51 -12.83 13.95
C LYS A 101 -6.64 -13.11 15.18
N ASP A 102 -5.87 -12.11 15.61
CA ASP A 102 -4.98 -12.25 16.77
C ASP A 102 -5.77 -12.48 18.06
N SER A 103 -6.88 -11.79 18.23
CA SER A 103 -7.80 -12.02 19.37
C SER A 103 -8.36 -13.45 19.37
N THR A 104 -8.82 -13.93 18.22
CA THR A 104 -9.35 -15.28 18.08
C THR A 104 -8.27 -16.33 18.32
N ALA A 105 -7.06 -16.16 17.76
CA ALA A 105 -5.95 -17.07 17.99
C ALA A 105 -5.53 -17.11 19.49
N ASN A 106 -5.49 -15.97 20.15
CA ASN A 106 -5.22 -15.88 21.59
C ASN A 106 -6.28 -16.59 22.43
N TYR A 107 -7.55 -16.42 22.07
CA TYR A 107 -8.66 -17.14 22.73
C TYR A 107 -8.47 -18.66 22.62
N PHE A 108 -8.19 -19.17 21.41
CA PHE A 108 -7.97 -20.60 21.20
C PHE A 108 -6.71 -21.09 21.91
N ARG A 109 -5.59 -20.35 21.81
CA ARG A 109 -4.37 -20.69 22.53
C ARG A 109 -4.64 -20.90 24.02
N ASN A 110 -5.33 -19.95 24.66
CA ASN A 110 -5.62 -20.01 26.09
C ASN A 110 -6.58 -21.15 26.45
N ARG A 111 -7.52 -21.47 25.57
CA ARG A 111 -8.47 -22.57 25.75
C ARG A 111 -7.78 -23.92 25.63
N ILE A 112 -6.93 -24.08 24.61
CA ILE A 112 -6.12 -25.27 24.38
C ILE A 112 -5.13 -25.47 25.53
N ALA A 113 -4.39 -24.44 25.93
CA ALA A 113 -3.45 -24.51 27.05
C ALA A 113 -4.15 -24.99 28.33
N ARG A 114 -5.35 -24.46 28.64
CA ARG A 114 -6.14 -24.90 29.81
C ARG A 114 -6.59 -26.36 29.68
N ALA A 115 -7.03 -26.81 28.53
CA ALA A 115 -7.46 -28.20 28.31
C ALA A 115 -6.28 -29.19 28.43
N LEU A 116 -5.08 -28.76 28.07
CA LEU A 116 -3.87 -29.56 28.08
C LEU A 116 -3.01 -29.40 29.35
N LEU A 117 -3.51 -28.66 30.36
CA LEU A 117 -2.87 -28.60 31.68
C LEU A 117 -2.63 -30.02 32.21
N GLY A 118 -1.38 -30.28 32.63
CA GLY A 118 -0.94 -31.61 33.09
C GLY A 118 -0.14 -32.42 32.08
N PHE A 119 -0.13 -32.02 30.78
CA PHE A 119 0.77 -32.60 29.77
C PHE A 119 2.00 -31.74 29.46
N GLU A 120 2.03 -30.49 29.91
CA GLU A 120 3.15 -29.54 29.65
C GLU A 120 4.50 -30.08 30.14
N ASN A 121 4.53 -30.74 31.30
CA ASN A 121 5.76 -31.35 31.83
C ASN A 121 6.10 -32.72 31.21
N ARG A 122 5.28 -33.23 30.28
CA ARG A 122 5.44 -34.52 29.61
C ARG A 122 5.83 -34.37 28.14
N GLY A 123 6.25 -33.16 27.70
CA GLY A 123 6.70 -32.95 26.32
C GLY A 123 5.62 -32.36 25.40
N LEU A 124 4.60 -31.68 25.98
CA LEU A 124 3.63 -30.89 25.22
C LEU A 124 3.86 -29.41 25.47
N THR A 125 3.88 -28.61 24.41
CA THR A 125 3.99 -27.15 24.50
C THR A 125 2.96 -26.48 23.59
N VAL A 126 2.34 -25.39 24.09
CA VAL A 126 1.40 -24.57 23.31
C VAL A 126 2.02 -23.18 23.11
N SER A 127 2.21 -22.78 21.87
CA SER A 127 2.78 -21.49 21.52
C SER A 127 1.95 -20.81 20.43
N MET A 128 2.18 -19.51 20.23
CA MET A 128 1.54 -18.75 19.15
C MET A 128 2.63 -18.09 18.30
N LYS A 129 2.52 -18.22 16.97
CA LYS A 129 3.41 -17.59 15.99
C LYS A 129 2.57 -17.14 14.79
N ASN A 130 2.72 -15.89 14.39
CA ASN A 130 2.05 -15.33 13.20
C ASN A 130 0.53 -15.53 13.17
N GLY A 131 -0.14 -15.40 14.32
CA GLY A 131 -1.59 -15.59 14.44
C GLY A 131 -2.05 -17.05 14.28
N GLN A 132 -1.15 -18.01 14.38
CA GLN A 132 -1.43 -19.45 14.40
C GLN A 132 -1.05 -20.04 15.76
N VAL A 133 -1.85 -21.01 16.22
CA VAL A 133 -1.58 -21.73 17.46
C VAL A 133 -0.84 -23.03 17.13
N TYR A 134 0.32 -23.21 17.72
CA TYR A 134 1.15 -24.41 17.57
C TYR A 134 1.05 -25.25 18.86
N VAL A 135 0.56 -26.47 18.73
CA VAL A 135 0.62 -27.49 19.77
C VAL A 135 1.70 -28.47 19.38
N SER A 136 2.86 -28.38 20.01
CA SER A 136 3.99 -29.28 19.76
C SER A 136 4.00 -30.43 20.76
N LEU A 137 4.06 -31.65 20.25
CA LEU A 137 4.07 -32.90 21.01
C LEU A 137 5.38 -33.61 20.78
N ASP A 138 6.14 -33.84 21.85
CA ASP A 138 7.36 -34.67 21.80
C ASP A 138 6.99 -36.09 21.34
N ASN A 139 7.79 -36.66 20.44
CA ASN A 139 7.55 -38.01 19.95
C ASN A 139 7.53 -39.07 21.05
N ARG A 140 8.29 -38.86 22.15
CA ARG A 140 8.30 -39.78 23.29
C ARG A 140 6.95 -39.86 24.03
N LEU A 141 6.16 -38.79 23.99
CA LEU A 141 4.80 -38.82 24.51
C LEU A 141 3.86 -39.59 23.59
N MET A 142 4.14 -39.55 22.30
CA MET A 142 3.20 -39.98 21.25
C MET A 142 3.49 -41.41 20.74
N PHE A 143 4.77 -41.78 20.59
CA PHE A 143 5.17 -42.98 19.85
C PHE A 143 6.30 -43.71 20.50
N ALA A 144 6.29 -45.03 20.41
CA ALA A 144 7.47 -45.84 20.65
C ALA A 144 8.56 -45.61 19.57
N SER A 145 9.81 -45.93 19.87
CA SER A 145 10.93 -45.73 18.95
C SER A 145 10.72 -46.44 17.61
N GLY A 146 10.86 -45.67 16.53
CA GLY A 146 10.68 -46.15 15.15
C GLY A 146 9.23 -46.50 14.77
N LYS A 147 8.25 -46.27 15.64
CA LYS A 147 6.86 -46.59 15.41
C LYS A 147 6.01 -45.34 15.12
N TRP A 148 4.80 -45.54 14.61
CA TRP A 148 3.78 -44.52 14.32
C TRP A 148 2.42 -44.83 14.99
N GLU A 149 2.29 -45.96 15.70
CA GLU A 149 1.16 -46.23 16.58
C GLU A 149 1.21 -45.36 17.82
N ILE A 150 0.10 -44.69 18.17
CA ILE A 150 0.06 -43.73 19.28
C ILE A 150 -0.13 -44.43 20.60
N GLU A 151 0.70 -44.08 21.58
CA GLU A 151 0.66 -44.61 22.95
C GLU A 151 -0.49 -44.01 23.76
N ASN A 152 -0.92 -44.67 24.86
CA ASN A 152 -2.10 -44.25 25.66
C ASN A 152 -2.04 -42.82 26.18
N ASP A 153 -0.86 -42.33 26.59
CA ASP A 153 -0.65 -40.95 27.05
C ASP A 153 -0.91 -39.97 25.91
N GLY A 154 -0.43 -40.29 24.70
CA GLY A 154 -0.69 -39.53 23.47
C GLY A 154 -2.17 -39.50 23.11
N VAL A 155 -2.85 -40.66 23.14
CA VAL A 155 -4.29 -40.74 22.91
C VAL A 155 -5.09 -39.86 23.88
N SER A 156 -4.70 -39.85 25.17
CA SER A 156 -5.34 -39.02 26.20
C SER A 156 -5.17 -37.53 25.97
N ALA A 157 -3.99 -37.10 25.54
CA ALA A 157 -3.71 -35.71 25.19
C ALA A 157 -4.51 -35.29 23.94
N LEU A 158 -4.50 -36.12 22.89
CA LEU A 158 -5.26 -35.87 21.65
C LEU A 158 -6.78 -35.87 21.89
N GLN A 159 -7.32 -36.69 22.81
CA GLN A 159 -8.74 -36.67 23.15
C GLN A 159 -9.15 -35.32 23.75
N LYS A 160 -8.37 -34.76 24.67
CA LYS A 160 -8.65 -33.44 25.26
C LYS A 160 -8.54 -32.31 24.21
N LEU A 161 -7.55 -32.41 23.35
CA LEU A 161 -7.40 -31.47 22.25
C LEU A 161 -8.58 -31.54 21.26
N ALA A 162 -9.01 -32.74 20.90
CA ALA A 162 -10.14 -32.98 20.00
C ALA A 162 -11.45 -32.38 20.52
N GLN A 163 -11.70 -32.41 21.84
CA GLN A 163 -12.88 -31.76 22.43
C GLN A 163 -12.90 -30.26 22.16
N VAL A 164 -11.76 -29.58 22.29
CA VAL A 164 -11.65 -28.13 22.02
C VAL A 164 -11.78 -27.83 20.53
N LEU A 165 -11.16 -28.65 19.67
CA LEU A 165 -11.17 -28.45 18.23
C LEU A 165 -12.51 -28.79 17.58
N GLY A 166 -13.19 -29.86 18.04
CA GLY A 166 -14.46 -30.33 17.48
C GLY A 166 -15.64 -29.40 17.72
N GLU A 167 -15.57 -28.55 18.76
CA GLU A 167 -16.57 -27.52 19.03
C GLU A 167 -16.50 -26.31 18.05
N ASN A 168 -15.41 -26.18 17.30
CA ASN A 168 -15.16 -25.02 16.43
C ASN A 168 -14.91 -25.49 15.01
N LYS A 169 -15.88 -25.23 14.14
CA LYS A 169 -15.85 -25.68 12.73
C LYS A 169 -15.06 -24.75 11.81
N ASP A 170 -14.76 -23.53 12.26
CA ASP A 170 -14.08 -22.46 11.47
C ASP A 170 -12.56 -22.46 11.71
N LEU A 171 -11.97 -23.66 11.89
CA LEU A 171 -10.54 -23.82 12.09
C LEU A 171 -9.96 -24.71 11.00
N ASN A 172 -8.80 -24.31 10.47
CA ASN A 172 -7.97 -25.16 9.63
C ASN A 172 -6.86 -25.77 10.49
N ILE A 173 -6.74 -27.09 10.47
CA ILE A 173 -5.84 -27.85 11.33
C ILE A 173 -4.85 -28.60 10.45
N LEU A 174 -3.58 -28.26 10.56
CA LEU A 174 -2.50 -28.98 9.88
C LEU A 174 -1.69 -29.76 10.92
N VAL A 175 -1.66 -31.08 10.78
CA VAL A 175 -0.80 -31.95 11.59
C VAL A 175 0.49 -32.20 10.83
N GLN A 176 1.62 -31.80 11.40
CA GLN A 176 2.92 -31.89 10.75
C GLN A 176 3.90 -32.73 11.57
N GLY A 177 4.38 -33.81 10.97
CA GLY A 177 5.39 -34.70 11.57
C GLY A 177 6.82 -34.25 11.24
N HIS A 178 7.72 -34.37 12.23
CA HIS A 178 9.13 -34.05 12.09
C HIS A 178 9.98 -35.20 12.69
N THR A 179 11.16 -35.42 12.08
CA THR A 179 12.21 -36.32 12.61
C THR A 179 13.46 -35.54 12.93
N ASP A 180 14.43 -36.17 13.52
CA ASP A 180 15.83 -35.74 13.52
C ASP A 180 16.53 -36.18 12.23
N ASN A 181 17.84 -35.96 12.16
CA ASN A 181 18.69 -36.34 11.02
C ASN A 181 19.27 -37.76 11.12
N ASP A 182 18.84 -38.57 12.09
CA ASP A 182 19.23 -40.00 12.10
C ASP A 182 18.44 -40.72 11.00
N ALA A 183 19.17 -41.41 10.14
CA ALA A 183 18.54 -42.11 9.02
C ALA A 183 17.61 -43.22 9.55
N TYR A 184 16.35 -43.18 9.11
CA TYR A 184 15.39 -44.24 9.39
C TYR A 184 15.47 -45.29 8.27
N PHE A 185 15.68 -46.51 8.66
CA PHE A 185 15.68 -47.67 7.77
C PHE A 185 14.56 -48.61 8.17
N GLY A 186 13.36 -48.36 7.65
CA GLY A 186 12.19 -49.17 7.90
C GLY A 186 12.09 -50.40 6.99
N LYS A 187 11.22 -51.32 7.36
CA LYS A 187 10.83 -52.48 6.51
C LYS A 187 9.41 -52.25 6.01
N GLY A 188 9.15 -52.47 4.71
CA GLY A 188 7.82 -52.37 4.12
C GLY A 188 7.52 -51.01 3.49
N GLN A 189 6.38 -50.44 3.81
CA GLN A 189 5.90 -49.18 3.18
C GLN A 189 6.52 -47.88 3.72
N VAL A 190 7.12 -47.95 4.91
CA VAL A 190 7.81 -46.79 5.54
C VAL A 190 9.30 -47.01 5.43
N GLN A 191 9.97 -46.29 4.56
CA GLN A 191 11.37 -46.55 4.18
C GLN A 191 12.32 -45.51 4.75
N ASP A 192 11.91 -44.25 4.84
CA ASP A 192 12.75 -43.14 5.24
C ASP A 192 12.07 -42.17 6.24
N ASN A 193 12.75 -41.07 6.56
CA ASN A 193 12.27 -40.05 7.46
C ASN A 193 11.04 -39.30 6.91
N TRP A 194 10.89 -39.21 5.58
CA TRP A 194 9.70 -38.63 4.97
C TRP A 194 8.46 -39.46 5.26
N ASP A 195 8.55 -40.77 4.93
CA ASP A 195 7.45 -41.69 5.17
C ASP A 195 7.09 -41.77 6.66
N LEU A 196 8.09 -41.88 7.54
CA LEU A 196 7.85 -41.92 8.98
C LEU A 196 7.15 -40.70 9.52
N SER A 197 7.55 -39.51 9.06
CA SER A 197 6.96 -38.25 9.50
C SER A 197 5.50 -38.11 9.03
N VAL A 198 5.20 -38.50 7.78
CA VAL A 198 3.82 -38.50 7.24
C VAL A 198 2.95 -39.54 7.96
N MET A 199 3.44 -40.75 8.18
CA MET A 199 2.70 -41.80 8.88
C MET A 199 2.34 -41.40 10.31
N ARG A 200 3.26 -40.77 11.04
CA ARG A 200 2.98 -40.22 12.38
C ARG A 200 1.92 -39.14 12.36
N ALA A 201 2.01 -38.18 11.43
CA ALA A 201 1.00 -37.14 11.26
C ALA A 201 -0.37 -37.78 10.94
N THR A 202 -0.43 -38.76 10.04
CA THR A 202 -1.65 -39.46 9.67
C THR A 202 -2.27 -40.19 10.85
N SER A 203 -1.48 -40.84 11.71
CA SER A 203 -1.97 -41.51 12.91
C SER A 203 -2.62 -40.50 13.88
N VAL A 204 -2.04 -39.33 14.06
CA VAL A 204 -2.62 -38.25 14.87
C VAL A 204 -3.95 -37.77 14.27
N VAL A 205 -4.00 -37.51 12.97
CA VAL A 205 -5.22 -37.11 12.25
C VAL A 205 -6.33 -38.12 12.45
N LYS A 206 -6.04 -39.42 12.31
CA LYS A 206 -7.06 -40.48 12.50
C LYS A 206 -7.67 -40.47 13.92
N ILE A 207 -6.83 -40.29 14.95
CA ILE A 207 -7.33 -40.18 16.34
C ILE A 207 -8.17 -38.92 16.53
N LEU A 208 -7.74 -37.77 16.03
CA LEU A 208 -8.50 -36.51 16.15
C LEU A 208 -9.87 -36.63 15.48
N ILE A 209 -9.93 -37.19 14.27
CA ILE A 209 -11.21 -37.45 13.57
C ILE A 209 -12.08 -38.43 14.37
N GLN A 210 -11.52 -39.53 14.88
CA GLN A 210 -12.25 -40.48 15.71
C GLN A 210 -12.84 -39.86 16.98
N LYS A 211 -12.17 -38.78 17.49
CA LYS A 211 -12.61 -38.05 18.70
C LYS A 211 -13.45 -36.82 18.41
N GLY A 212 -13.92 -36.62 17.16
CA GLY A 212 -14.94 -35.65 16.81
C GLY A 212 -14.47 -34.42 16.03
N VAL A 213 -13.21 -34.37 15.60
CA VAL A 213 -12.75 -33.32 14.68
C VAL A 213 -13.23 -33.63 13.26
N SER A 214 -13.74 -32.63 12.54
CA SER A 214 -14.21 -32.83 11.16
C SER A 214 -13.04 -33.15 10.21
N ALA A 215 -13.24 -34.17 9.35
CA ALA A 215 -12.26 -34.54 8.34
C ALA A 215 -12.00 -33.43 7.30
N THR A 216 -12.96 -32.50 7.12
CA THR A 216 -12.79 -31.34 6.19
C THR A 216 -11.93 -30.22 6.72
N GLN A 217 -11.61 -30.22 8.03
CA GLN A 217 -10.84 -29.18 8.70
C GLN A 217 -9.37 -29.57 8.92
N ILE A 218 -9.02 -30.87 8.69
CA ILE A 218 -7.73 -31.40 9.14
C ILE A 218 -6.94 -32.01 7.99
N GLU A 219 -5.64 -31.70 7.97
CA GLU A 219 -4.68 -32.21 6.99
C GLU A 219 -3.48 -32.86 7.69
N ALA A 220 -2.86 -33.84 7.03
CA ALA A 220 -1.62 -34.48 7.46
C ALA A 220 -0.46 -34.10 6.54
N SER A 221 0.69 -33.76 7.12
CA SER A 221 1.92 -33.43 6.39
C SER A 221 3.14 -34.01 7.09
N GLY A 222 4.19 -34.33 6.35
CA GLY A 222 5.49 -34.70 6.88
C GLY A 222 6.57 -33.73 6.40
N ARG A 223 7.58 -33.50 7.22
CA ARG A 223 8.76 -32.67 6.90
C ARG A 223 10.08 -33.47 7.00
N GLY A 224 10.01 -34.71 7.45
CA GLY A 224 11.20 -35.46 7.73
C GLY A 224 12.16 -34.71 8.66
N GLU A 225 13.41 -34.68 8.33
CA GLU A 225 14.51 -33.99 9.06
C GLU A 225 14.75 -32.54 8.62
N HIS A 226 14.01 -32.05 7.59
CA HIS A 226 14.33 -30.81 6.85
C HIS A 226 13.85 -29.53 7.53
N MET A 227 13.14 -29.63 8.66
CA MET A 227 12.72 -28.46 9.45
C MET A 227 13.05 -28.64 10.94
N PRO A 228 14.33 -28.68 11.31
CA PRO A 228 14.73 -28.81 12.70
C PRO A 228 14.43 -27.53 13.49
N LEU A 229 13.98 -27.68 14.75
CA LEU A 229 13.83 -26.56 15.70
C LEU A 229 15.18 -26.08 16.23
N VAL A 230 16.10 -26.98 16.39
CA VAL A 230 17.46 -26.74 16.86
C VAL A 230 18.44 -27.63 16.06
N GLU A 231 19.69 -27.22 16.01
CA GLU A 231 20.72 -28.00 15.34
C GLU A 231 20.80 -29.42 15.89
N ASN A 232 20.97 -30.45 15.03
CA ASN A 232 21.01 -31.86 15.38
C ASN A 232 22.36 -32.29 16.02
N SER A 233 22.98 -31.43 16.82
CA SER A 233 24.33 -31.60 17.37
C SER A 233 24.43 -32.50 18.60
N SER A 234 23.31 -32.79 19.26
CA SER A 234 23.28 -33.64 20.47
C SER A 234 22.00 -34.49 20.54
N SER A 235 22.03 -35.58 21.29
CA SER A 235 20.87 -36.43 21.54
C SER A 235 19.67 -35.63 22.13
N LYS A 236 19.95 -34.65 22.98
CA LYS A 236 18.93 -33.75 23.55
C LYS A 236 18.31 -32.86 22.48
N ASN A 237 19.08 -32.34 21.56
CA ASN A 237 18.58 -31.50 20.44
C ASN A 237 17.82 -32.37 19.44
N LYS A 238 18.33 -33.55 19.08
CA LYS A 238 17.58 -34.50 18.24
C LYS A 238 16.22 -34.86 18.82
N ALA A 239 16.14 -35.05 20.14
CA ALA A 239 14.87 -35.30 20.82
C ALA A 239 13.85 -34.15 20.64
N LYS A 240 14.31 -32.89 20.64
CA LYS A 240 13.43 -31.75 20.36
C LYS A 240 12.96 -31.67 18.91
N ASN A 241 13.79 -32.15 17.97
CA ASN A 241 13.47 -32.18 16.55
C ASN A 241 12.45 -33.28 16.22
N ARG A 242 12.49 -34.43 16.96
CA ARG A 242 11.49 -35.51 16.88
C ARG A 242 10.19 -35.09 17.54
N ARG A 243 9.32 -34.44 16.80
CA ARG A 243 8.07 -33.89 17.29
C ARG A 243 6.93 -34.02 16.27
N THR A 244 5.71 -33.89 16.74
CA THR A 244 4.57 -33.65 15.89
C THR A 244 3.96 -32.30 16.27
N GLU A 245 3.77 -31.43 15.32
CA GLU A 245 3.14 -30.13 15.50
C GLU A 245 1.72 -30.16 14.97
N ILE A 246 0.77 -29.69 15.77
CA ILE A 246 -0.62 -29.45 15.35
C ILE A 246 -0.75 -27.94 15.24
N ILE A 247 -0.88 -27.46 14.01
CA ILE A 247 -0.94 -26.03 13.66
C ILE A 247 -2.40 -25.69 13.41
N ILE A 248 -2.93 -24.79 14.23
CA ILE A 248 -4.34 -24.42 14.21
C ILE A 248 -4.42 -22.98 13.71
N THR A 249 -5.09 -22.78 12.58
CA THR A 249 -5.27 -21.50 11.94
C THR A 249 -6.75 -21.17 11.88
N PRO A 250 -7.21 -20.01 12.38
CA PRO A 250 -8.56 -19.54 12.12
C PRO A 250 -8.80 -19.40 10.62
N ASP A 251 -10.00 -19.69 10.14
CA ASP A 251 -10.34 -19.55 8.73
C ASP A 251 -10.16 -18.08 8.27
N LEU A 252 -9.48 -17.90 7.17
CA LEU A 252 -9.11 -16.61 6.57
C LEU A 252 -9.80 -16.37 5.22
N SER A 253 -10.83 -17.14 4.89
CA SER A 253 -11.53 -17.02 3.61
C SER A 253 -12.10 -15.61 3.39
N GLU A 254 -12.53 -14.91 4.44
CA GLU A 254 -12.97 -13.52 4.37
C GLU A 254 -11.84 -12.54 3.96
N ILE A 255 -10.61 -12.78 4.43
CA ILE A 255 -9.46 -11.92 4.09
C ILE A 255 -9.05 -12.16 2.63
N ALA A 256 -9.04 -13.41 2.16
CA ALA A 256 -8.73 -13.73 0.78
C ALA A 256 -9.74 -13.07 -0.19
N ASN A 257 -11.00 -13.04 0.14
CA ASN A 257 -12.06 -12.40 -0.63
C ASN A 257 -11.95 -10.86 -0.68
N LEU A 258 -11.37 -10.24 0.33
CA LEU A 258 -11.12 -8.79 0.36
C LEU A 258 -9.88 -8.37 -0.44
N ILE A 259 -8.87 -9.24 -0.54
CA ILE A 259 -7.65 -8.95 -1.29
C ILE A 259 -7.87 -9.14 -2.80
N SER A 260 -8.80 -10.00 -3.19
CA SER A 260 -9.09 -10.33 -4.59
C SER A 260 -10.06 -9.36 -5.29
N LYS A 261 -10.62 -8.40 -4.57
CA LYS A 261 -11.43 -7.29 -5.09
C LYS A 261 -10.64 -5.98 -5.14
#